data_2754f7515973f4d85636ead0004f6c7f
#
_entry.id   2754f7515973f4d85636ead0004f6c7f
#
_cell.length_a   1.000
_cell.length_b   1.000
_cell.length_c   1.000
_cell.angle_alpha   90.00
_cell.angle_beta   90.00
_cell.angle_gamma   90.00
#
_symmetry.space_group_name_H-M   'P 1'
#
loop_
_entity.id
_entity.type
_entity.pdbx_description
1 polymer ?
#
loop_
_entity_poly.entity_id
_entity_poly.type
_entity_poly.pdbx_seq_one_letter_code
_entity_poly.pdbx_strand_id
1 'polypeptide(L)'
;MEDRILTESLILSCIYQDLTLVVDTNLKVNDFSESKIRFYYQLAIELNKNIKTLDELSVMSYVSTNGLKELYENYGGFDSIIRLQKLANIKNFESYVDNLKKYLVIENLKEKRNFDVYSKICYEGDEIIPSELLPHMSASEFHNFIQLLFEDLEVELDNKDVVYEELYYSDNEIEEKLKGEVSDTSHFDIILDYVDEKGEHRFLQNFHYLDDALGGIQRRNGVHVIGATSGGFKTTTTLNIALGLVTSSNEKVMICSNEQTVEYYRNLMLSMVCNVVFKCYSLTRKKISRSKFDSQDEIDVFRKANKFIKENFGDNLKFVSLPTFNKDQLGRMIKKEKLKNGVSYCVFDTFKFEGGGANSSSNIAIELVETSRHLDKIGTKYDVGIILPMQLLVSQDKVSFLTSSSLANSKQVKEVANSIILMRRIRNIEWDKDGKYFLDPYVWQKDLSGKYIKKKLRIIDSMSNEKDRGKRYDKDVIDVNNQYVLLRIDKNRNGSDNELIILEVNGNTGIVKEKGFANHVYMGLLGD
;
A
#
# COMPACT_ATOMS: atom_id res chain seq x y z
N MET A 1 -27.97 7.96 -29.73
CA MET A 1 -28.43 9.02 -28.80
C MET A 1 -29.78 8.64 -28.15
N GLU A 2 -30.78 8.23 -28.91
CA GLU A 2 -32.11 7.83 -28.37
C GLU A 2 -32.03 6.67 -27.37
N ASP A 3 -31.25 5.63 -27.64
CA ASP A 3 -31.06 4.47 -26.74
C ASP A 3 -30.40 4.86 -25.40
N ARG A 4 -29.51 5.88 -25.39
CA ARG A 4 -28.90 6.37 -24.16
C ARG A 4 -29.94 7.08 -23.27
N ILE A 5 -30.73 7.99 -23.84
CA ILE A 5 -31.78 8.72 -23.12
C ILE A 5 -32.80 7.74 -22.54
N LEU A 6 -33.13 6.68 -23.29
CA LEU A 6 -33.99 5.62 -22.81
C LEU A 6 -33.34 4.91 -21.59
N THR A 7 -32.08 4.51 -21.69
CA THR A 7 -31.34 3.88 -20.58
C THR A 7 -31.30 4.76 -19.33
N GLU A 8 -31.02 6.05 -19.50
CA GLU A 8 -31.03 7.04 -18.41
C GLU A 8 -32.42 7.13 -17.75
N SER A 9 -33.48 7.11 -18.54
CA SER A 9 -34.87 7.13 -18.06
C SER A 9 -35.24 5.84 -17.31
N LEU A 10 -34.75 4.68 -17.75
CA LEU A 10 -34.96 3.41 -17.07
C LEU A 10 -34.23 3.35 -15.71
N ILE A 11 -33.04 3.93 -15.62
CA ILE A 11 -32.33 4.07 -14.33
C ILE A 11 -33.13 4.94 -13.37
N LEU A 12 -33.59 6.11 -13.82
CA LEU A 12 -34.44 6.98 -13.00
C LEU A 12 -35.73 6.28 -12.58
N SER A 13 -36.34 5.48 -13.48
CA SER A 13 -37.50 4.67 -13.17
C SER A 13 -37.27 3.77 -11.96
N CYS A 14 -36.18 3.04 -11.94
CA CYS A 14 -35.83 2.18 -10.82
C CYS A 14 -35.55 2.97 -9.54
N ILE A 15 -34.80 4.08 -9.63
CA ILE A 15 -34.48 4.94 -8.49
C ILE A 15 -35.76 5.53 -7.88
N TYR A 16 -36.75 5.95 -8.67
CA TYR A 16 -38.00 6.46 -8.14
C TYR A 16 -38.97 5.37 -7.64
N GLN A 17 -38.71 4.09 -7.92
CA GLN A 17 -39.36 2.96 -7.24
C GLN A 17 -38.71 2.69 -5.88
N ASP A 18 -37.38 2.86 -5.77
CA ASP A 18 -36.60 2.74 -4.52
C ASP A 18 -35.45 3.77 -4.53
N LEU A 19 -35.62 4.84 -3.76
CA LEU A 19 -34.64 5.93 -3.69
C LEU A 19 -33.29 5.50 -3.15
N THR A 20 -33.21 4.40 -2.40
CA THR A 20 -31.93 3.91 -1.85
C THR A 20 -30.94 3.51 -2.93
N LEU A 21 -31.45 3.10 -4.11
CA LEU A 21 -30.62 2.71 -5.25
C LEU A 21 -29.72 3.84 -5.78
N VAL A 22 -30.02 5.11 -5.47
CA VAL A 22 -29.19 6.22 -5.89
C VAL A 22 -27.78 6.18 -5.28
N VAL A 23 -27.64 5.55 -4.12
CA VAL A 23 -26.36 5.41 -3.41
C VAL A 23 -25.48 4.33 -4.03
N ASP A 24 -26.09 3.31 -4.62
CA ASP A 24 -25.40 2.11 -5.11
C ASP A 24 -24.78 2.30 -6.51
N THR A 25 -25.10 3.39 -7.21
CA THR A 25 -24.73 3.53 -8.63
C THR A 25 -23.34 4.04 -8.90
N ASN A 26 -22.74 4.80 -8.00
CA ASN A 26 -21.51 5.61 -8.24
C ASN A 26 -21.64 6.57 -9.46
N LEU A 27 -22.85 6.83 -9.96
CA LEU A 27 -23.12 7.77 -11.03
C LEU A 27 -23.13 9.22 -10.51
N LYS A 28 -22.73 10.15 -11.37
CA LYS A 28 -22.76 11.58 -11.08
C LYS A 28 -23.86 12.25 -11.91
N VAL A 29 -24.36 13.38 -11.46
CA VAL A 29 -25.36 14.17 -12.19
C VAL A 29 -24.95 14.46 -13.64
N ASN A 30 -23.65 14.73 -13.84
CA ASN A 30 -23.10 15.03 -15.17
C ASN A 30 -22.96 13.80 -16.10
N ASP A 31 -23.17 12.59 -15.58
CA ASP A 31 -23.16 11.37 -16.39
C ASP A 31 -24.44 11.22 -17.22
N PHE A 32 -25.47 12.00 -16.92
CA PHE A 32 -26.74 12.02 -17.64
C PHE A 32 -26.74 13.12 -18.73
N SER A 33 -27.35 12.83 -19.87
CA SER A 33 -27.27 13.70 -21.07
C SER A 33 -28.20 14.89 -21.00
N GLU A 34 -29.47 14.71 -20.60
CA GLU A 34 -30.50 15.75 -20.63
C GLU A 34 -30.66 16.49 -19.31
N SER A 35 -30.90 17.81 -19.40
CA SER A 35 -31.12 18.68 -18.23
C SER A 35 -32.28 18.24 -17.35
N LYS A 36 -33.36 17.71 -17.97
CA LYS A 36 -34.52 17.16 -17.25
C LYS A 36 -34.16 15.94 -16.45
N ILE A 37 -33.37 15.01 -17.04
CA ILE A 37 -32.92 13.77 -16.40
C ILE A 37 -31.95 14.09 -15.27
N ARG A 38 -31.00 15.00 -15.50
CA ARG A 38 -30.07 15.52 -14.47
C ARG A 38 -30.81 16.09 -13.28
N PHE A 39 -31.83 16.88 -13.54
CA PHE A 39 -32.65 17.45 -12.48
C PHE A 39 -33.32 16.37 -11.62
N TYR A 40 -34.01 15.40 -12.24
CA TYR A 40 -34.67 14.35 -11.50
C TYR A 40 -33.66 13.42 -10.77
N TYR A 41 -32.49 13.18 -11.34
CA TYR A 41 -31.45 12.42 -10.65
C TYR A 41 -30.91 13.18 -9.42
N GLN A 42 -30.60 14.47 -9.57
CA GLN A 42 -30.21 15.32 -8.44
C GLN A 42 -31.31 15.39 -7.37
N LEU A 43 -32.56 15.54 -7.80
CA LEU A 43 -33.71 15.53 -6.90
C LEU A 43 -33.82 14.20 -6.13
N ALA A 44 -33.62 13.05 -6.78
CA ALA A 44 -33.64 11.75 -6.12
C ALA A 44 -32.55 11.61 -5.06
N ILE A 45 -31.33 12.12 -5.32
CA ILE A 45 -30.23 12.17 -4.33
C ILE A 45 -30.65 12.93 -3.08
N GLU A 46 -31.27 14.09 -3.27
CA GLU A 46 -31.68 14.94 -2.15
C GLU A 46 -32.91 14.41 -1.41
N LEU A 47 -33.86 13.82 -2.14
CA LEU A 47 -35.03 13.20 -1.53
C LEU A 47 -34.63 11.99 -0.69
N ASN A 48 -33.69 11.15 -1.16
CA ASN A 48 -33.19 10.02 -0.39
C ASN A 48 -32.59 10.42 0.97
N LYS A 49 -32.00 11.61 1.06
CA LYS A 49 -31.45 12.14 2.33
C LYS A 49 -32.51 12.71 3.27
N ASN A 50 -33.58 13.29 2.71
CA ASN A 50 -34.45 14.20 3.45
C ASN A 50 -35.86 13.66 3.69
N ILE A 51 -36.32 12.66 2.93
CA ILE A 51 -37.68 12.11 3.08
C ILE A 51 -37.66 10.62 3.36
N LYS A 52 -38.67 10.15 4.11
CA LYS A 52 -38.83 8.72 4.43
C LYS A 52 -39.76 7.99 3.45
N THR A 53 -40.71 8.70 2.88
CA THR A 53 -41.72 8.18 1.94
C THR A 53 -41.82 9.10 0.74
N LEU A 54 -41.85 8.51 -0.45
CA LEU A 54 -42.00 9.24 -1.70
C LEU A 54 -43.48 9.46 -1.99
N ASP A 55 -44.02 10.59 -1.59
CA ASP A 55 -45.36 11.04 -1.88
C ASP A 55 -45.35 12.48 -2.37
N GLU A 56 -46.45 12.91 -3.05
CA GLU A 56 -46.54 14.17 -3.70
C GLU A 56 -46.36 15.36 -2.73
N LEU A 57 -46.95 15.28 -1.55
CA LEU A 57 -46.88 16.36 -0.56
C LEU A 57 -45.48 16.55 -0.01
N SER A 58 -44.79 15.43 0.27
CA SER A 58 -43.40 15.44 0.75
C SER A 58 -42.45 16.01 -0.29
N VAL A 59 -42.59 15.64 -1.56
CA VAL A 59 -41.78 16.15 -2.66
C VAL A 59 -42.09 17.66 -2.89
N MET A 60 -43.36 18.05 -2.92
CA MET A 60 -43.74 19.44 -3.09
C MET A 60 -43.24 20.33 -1.96
N SER A 61 -43.33 19.87 -0.73
CA SER A 61 -42.78 20.57 0.43
C SER A 61 -41.28 20.79 0.27
N TYR A 62 -40.53 19.74 -0.08
CA TYR A 62 -39.10 19.84 -0.30
C TYR A 62 -38.72 20.81 -1.42
N VAL A 63 -39.35 20.68 -2.58
CA VAL A 63 -39.07 21.49 -3.77
C VAL A 63 -39.41 22.98 -3.51
N SER A 64 -40.53 23.26 -2.80
CA SER A 64 -40.92 24.64 -2.45
C SER A 64 -39.95 25.25 -1.46
N THR A 65 -39.52 24.52 -0.44
CA THR A 65 -38.58 25.01 0.59
C THR A 65 -37.21 25.32 -0.01
N ASN A 66 -36.78 24.59 -1.04
CA ASN A 66 -35.49 24.76 -1.68
C ASN A 66 -35.51 25.64 -2.94
N GLY A 67 -36.61 26.28 -3.24
CA GLY A 67 -36.71 27.22 -4.38
C GLY A 67 -36.69 26.55 -5.75
N LEU A 68 -36.98 25.24 -5.83
CA LEU A 68 -36.92 24.45 -7.05
C LEU A 68 -38.28 24.29 -7.73
N LYS A 69 -39.34 24.91 -7.18
CA LYS A 69 -40.73 24.70 -7.60
C LYS A 69 -40.98 24.98 -9.08
N GLU A 70 -40.53 26.14 -9.59
CA GLU A 70 -40.74 26.53 -10.98
C GLU A 70 -40.08 25.54 -11.95
N LEU A 71 -38.86 25.14 -11.70
CA LEU A 71 -38.12 24.17 -12.52
C LEU A 71 -38.76 22.80 -12.49
N TYR A 72 -39.22 22.36 -11.30
CA TYR A 72 -39.92 21.09 -11.11
C TYR A 72 -41.23 21.04 -11.89
N GLU A 73 -42.06 22.12 -11.83
CA GLU A 73 -43.29 22.21 -12.58
C GLU A 73 -43.03 22.24 -14.09
N ASN A 74 -42.03 22.98 -14.56
CA ASN A 74 -41.63 23.03 -15.97
C ASN A 74 -41.19 21.69 -16.51
N TYR A 75 -40.61 20.81 -15.68
CA TYR A 75 -40.24 19.42 -16.08
C TYR A 75 -41.39 18.41 -15.91
N GLY A 76 -42.59 18.87 -15.53
CA GLY A 76 -43.81 18.05 -15.46
C GLY A 76 -44.14 17.51 -14.07
N GLY A 77 -43.51 18.06 -13.02
CA GLY A 77 -43.89 17.86 -11.63
C GLY A 77 -43.95 16.38 -11.19
N PHE A 78 -44.88 16.12 -10.27
CA PHE A 78 -45.05 14.77 -9.71
C PHE A 78 -45.56 13.76 -10.72
N ASP A 79 -46.33 14.17 -11.72
CA ASP A 79 -46.77 13.29 -12.82
C ASP A 79 -45.60 12.69 -13.58
N SER A 80 -44.48 13.40 -13.73
CA SER A 80 -43.27 12.86 -14.33
C SER A 80 -42.67 11.75 -13.46
N ILE A 81 -42.68 11.88 -12.14
CA ILE A 81 -42.24 10.82 -11.20
C ILE A 81 -43.11 9.58 -11.32
N ILE A 82 -44.48 9.78 -11.34
CA ILE A 82 -45.43 8.66 -11.50
C ILE A 82 -45.21 7.92 -12.83
N ARG A 83 -44.94 8.65 -13.91
CA ARG A 83 -44.62 8.05 -15.21
C ARG A 83 -43.31 7.29 -15.19
N LEU A 84 -42.25 7.89 -14.60
CA LEU A 84 -40.97 7.24 -14.43
C LEU A 84 -41.11 5.91 -13.68
N GLN A 85 -41.79 5.86 -12.54
CA GLN A 85 -41.98 4.64 -11.75
C GLN A 85 -42.53 3.45 -12.52
N LYS A 86 -43.22 3.68 -13.65
CA LYS A 86 -43.86 2.65 -14.45
C LYS A 86 -43.05 2.13 -15.64
N LEU A 87 -41.90 2.77 -15.94
CA LEU A 87 -41.17 2.47 -17.18
C LEU A 87 -40.29 1.23 -17.10
N ALA A 88 -39.76 0.88 -15.95
CA ALA A 88 -38.76 -0.15 -15.81
C ALA A 88 -39.09 -1.16 -14.69
N ASN A 89 -38.52 -2.36 -14.80
CA ASN A 89 -38.50 -3.31 -13.72
C ASN A 89 -37.22 -3.14 -12.91
N ILE A 90 -37.36 -2.91 -11.60
CA ILE A 90 -36.26 -2.67 -10.66
C ILE A 90 -35.22 -3.80 -10.65
N LYS A 91 -35.63 -5.04 -10.96
CA LYS A 91 -34.73 -6.20 -11.05
C LYS A 91 -33.65 -6.06 -12.12
N ASN A 92 -33.86 -5.21 -13.11
CA ASN A 92 -32.91 -4.97 -14.19
C ASN A 92 -32.03 -3.74 -13.95
N PHE A 93 -32.05 -3.16 -12.75
CA PHE A 93 -31.35 -1.92 -12.43
C PHE A 93 -29.85 -1.97 -12.73
N GLU A 94 -29.16 -3.02 -12.27
CA GLU A 94 -27.72 -3.19 -12.52
C GLU A 94 -27.38 -3.22 -14.01
N SER A 95 -28.22 -3.89 -14.82
CA SER A 95 -28.04 -3.95 -16.27
C SER A 95 -28.21 -2.56 -16.92
N TYR A 96 -29.16 -1.77 -16.46
CA TYR A 96 -29.33 -0.40 -16.98
C TYR A 96 -28.15 0.50 -16.61
N VAL A 97 -27.65 0.38 -15.37
CA VAL A 97 -26.46 1.11 -14.91
C VAL A 97 -25.21 0.70 -15.71
N ASP A 98 -25.03 -0.60 -15.96
CA ASP A 98 -23.93 -1.09 -16.77
C ASP A 98 -23.99 -0.56 -18.21
N ASN A 99 -25.19 -0.56 -18.82
CA ASN A 99 -25.39 0.01 -20.16
C ASN A 99 -25.06 1.50 -20.21
N LEU A 100 -25.48 2.30 -19.20
CA LEU A 100 -25.08 3.71 -19.15
C LEU A 100 -23.56 3.88 -19.04
N LYS A 101 -22.90 3.07 -18.21
CA LYS A 101 -21.45 3.09 -18.10
C LYS A 101 -20.75 2.75 -19.42
N LYS A 102 -21.30 1.86 -20.25
CA LYS A 102 -20.80 1.61 -21.60
C LYS A 102 -20.85 2.86 -22.48
N TYR A 103 -21.96 3.59 -22.47
CA TYR A 103 -22.06 4.87 -23.20
C TYR A 103 -21.03 5.89 -22.72
N LEU A 104 -20.82 6.01 -21.40
CA LEU A 104 -19.82 6.91 -20.83
C LEU A 104 -18.38 6.52 -21.24
N VAL A 105 -18.08 5.22 -21.32
CA VAL A 105 -16.78 4.75 -21.82
C VAL A 105 -16.59 5.15 -23.27
N ILE A 106 -17.59 4.93 -24.13
CA ILE A 106 -17.54 5.29 -25.56
C ILE A 106 -17.32 6.78 -25.76
N GLU A 107 -18.06 7.64 -25.04
CA GLU A 107 -17.89 9.10 -25.10
C GLU A 107 -16.50 9.53 -24.66
N ASN A 108 -16.03 9.02 -23.53
CA ASN A 108 -14.69 9.33 -23.04
C ASN A 108 -13.59 8.92 -24.03
N LEU A 109 -13.75 7.78 -24.72
CA LEU A 109 -12.82 7.33 -25.75
C LEU A 109 -12.82 8.28 -26.94
N LYS A 110 -14.01 8.67 -27.40
CA LYS A 110 -14.16 9.60 -28.51
C LYS A 110 -13.62 11.00 -28.19
N GLU A 111 -14.00 11.56 -27.04
CA GLU A 111 -13.62 12.94 -26.67
C GLU A 111 -12.15 13.07 -26.25
N LYS A 112 -11.65 12.14 -25.43
CA LYS A 112 -10.31 12.25 -24.83
C LYS A 112 -9.21 11.56 -25.63
N ARG A 113 -9.55 10.56 -26.44
CA ARG A 113 -8.59 9.73 -27.17
C ARG A 113 -8.77 9.80 -28.68
N ASN A 114 -9.83 10.47 -29.17
CA ASN A 114 -10.23 10.48 -30.58
C ASN A 114 -10.36 9.06 -31.17
N PHE A 115 -10.78 8.09 -30.35
CA PHE A 115 -10.92 6.69 -30.72
C PHE A 115 -12.38 6.39 -31.03
N ASP A 116 -12.62 5.88 -32.26
CA ASP A 116 -13.94 5.50 -32.71
C ASP A 116 -14.13 3.97 -32.60
N VAL A 117 -14.93 3.54 -31.62
CA VAL A 117 -15.23 2.13 -31.37
C VAL A 117 -16.05 1.46 -32.47
N TYR A 118 -16.63 2.22 -33.40
CA TYR A 118 -17.40 1.71 -34.54
C TYR A 118 -16.53 1.50 -35.78
N SER A 119 -15.29 1.90 -35.77
CA SER A 119 -14.33 1.66 -36.84
C SER A 119 -13.71 0.27 -36.72
N LYS A 120 -13.37 -0.32 -37.89
CA LYS A 120 -12.60 -1.56 -37.94
C LYS A 120 -11.18 -1.32 -37.43
N ILE A 121 -10.72 -2.23 -36.59
CA ILE A 121 -9.34 -2.28 -36.10
C ILE A 121 -8.78 -3.69 -36.31
N CYS A 122 -7.46 -3.80 -36.41
CA CYS A 122 -6.76 -5.09 -36.40
C CYS A 122 -6.41 -5.44 -34.94
N TYR A 123 -6.80 -6.63 -34.50
CA TYR A 123 -6.47 -7.16 -33.18
C TYR A 123 -6.12 -8.64 -33.28
N GLU A 124 -4.93 -9.03 -32.82
CA GLU A 124 -4.39 -10.40 -32.90
C GLU A 124 -4.41 -11.01 -34.33
N GLY A 125 -4.35 -10.16 -35.37
CA GLY A 125 -4.37 -10.57 -36.77
C GLY A 125 -5.76 -10.61 -37.41
N ASP A 126 -6.83 -10.41 -36.66
CA ASP A 126 -8.20 -10.35 -37.13
C ASP A 126 -8.73 -8.91 -37.22
N GLU A 127 -9.58 -8.63 -38.21
CA GLU A 127 -10.34 -7.37 -38.27
C GLU A 127 -11.57 -7.47 -37.37
N ILE A 128 -11.65 -6.61 -36.35
CA ILE A 128 -12.79 -6.54 -35.44
C ILE A 128 -13.36 -5.11 -35.38
N ILE A 129 -14.63 -5.00 -35.00
CA ILE A 129 -15.27 -3.74 -34.66
C ILE A 129 -15.55 -3.76 -33.15
N PRO A 130 -14.85 -2.95 -32.33
CA PRO A 130 -14.97 -3.01 -30.87
C PRO A 130 -16.40 -2.89 -30.34
N SER A 131 -17.25 -2.10 -30.99
CA SER A 131 -18.66 -1.93 -30.60
C SER A 131 -19.50 -3.22 -30.69
N GLU A 132 -19.11 -4.19 -31.52
CA GLU A 132 -19.81 -5.47 -31.63
C GLU A 132 -19.64 -6.35 -30.39
N LEU A 133 -18.62 -6.08 -29.54
CA LEU A 133 -18.38 -6.77 -28.27
C LEU A 133 -19.26 -6.25 -27.12
N LEU A 134 -19.80 -5.03 -27.26
CA LEU A 134 -20.59 -4.39 -26.20
C LEU A 134 -21.77 -5.22 -25.65
N PRO A 135 -22.55 -5.97 -26.48
CA PRO A 135 -23.63 -6.78 -25.96
C PRO A 135 -23.16 -7.97 -25.11
N HIS A 136 -21.91 -8.39 -25.27
CA HIS A 136 -21.33 -9.60 -24.65
C HIS A 136 -20.41 -9.31 -23.46
N MET A 137 -20.14 -8.03 -23.16
CA MET A 137 -19.24 -7.58 -22.11
C MET A 137 -19.92 -6.59 -21.16
N SER A 138 -19.55 -6.60 -19.90
CA SER A 138 -19.85 -5.50 -18.97
C SER A 138 -19.06 -4.23 -19.35
N ALA A 139 -19.47 -3.07 -18.83
CA ALA A 139 -18.75 -1.82 -19.04
C ALA A 139 -17.28 -1.90 -18.56
N SER A 140 -17.02 -2.63 -17.48
CA SER A 140 -15.67 -2.84 -16.95
C SER A 140 -14.83 -3.74 -17.86
N GLU A 141 -15.38 -4.82 -18.35
CA GLU A 141 -14.71 -5.73 -19.29
C GLU A 141 -14.38 -5.03 -20.61
N PHE A 142 -15.35 -4.28 -21.13
CA PHE A 142 -15.15 -3.49 -22.36
C PHE A 142 -14.08 -2.42 -22.17
N HIS A 143 -14.08 -1.72 -21.04
CA HIS A 143 -13.02 -0.74 -20.73
C HIS A 143 -11.64 -1.41 -20.65
N ASN A 144 -11.54 -2.58 -20.01
CA ASN A 144 -10.29 -3.34 -19.93
C ASN A 144 -9.83 -3.83 -21.30
N PHE A 145 -10.74 -4.31 -22.14
CA PHE A 145 -10.45 -4.71 -23.52
C PHE A 145 -9.87 -3.55 -24.33
N ILE A 146 -10.49 -2.39 -24.27
CA ILE A 146 -9.95 -1.18 -24.96
C ILE A 146 -8.59 -0.76 -24.40
N GLN A 147 -8.35 -0.91 -23.09
CA GLN A 147 -7.03 -0.66 -22.52
C GLN A 147 -5.97 -1.62 -23.07
N LEU A 148 -6.30 -2.91 -23.21
CA LEU A 148 -5.40 -3.91 -23.82
C LEU A 148 -5.07 -3.55 -25.26
N LEU A 149 -6.04 -3.12 -26.07
CA LEU A 149 -5.81 -2.64 -27.42
C LEU A 149 -4.77 -1.51 -27.51
N PHE A 150 -4.83 -0.55 -26.58
CA PHE A 150 -3.84 0.53 -26.51
C PHE A 150 -2.49 0.04 -25.97
N GLU A 151 -2.49 -0.93 -25.06
CA GLU A 151 -1.26 -1.54 -24.55
C GLU A 151 -0.56 -2.37 -25.62
N ASP A 152 -1.29 -3.10 -26.45
CA ASP A 152 -0.73 -3.87 -27.57
C ASP A 152 -0.13 -2.95 -28.64
N LEU A 153 -0.75 -1.81 -28.94
CA LEU A 153 -0.18 -0.78 -29.80
C LEU A 153 1.12 -0.19 -29.23
N GLU A 154 1.21 0.01 -27.91
CA GLU A 154 2.45 0.42 -27.25
C GLU A 154 3.53 -0.67 -27.35
N VAL A 155 3.13 -1.95 -27.26
CA VAL A 155 4.05 -3.11 -27.40
C VAL A 155 4.54 -3.26 -28.85
N GLU A 156 3.66 -3.10 -29.84
CA GLU A 156 4.07 -3.11 -31.27
C GLU A 156 5.05 -1.99 -31.61
N LEU A 157 4.88 -0.80 -31.02
CA LEU A 157 5.81 0.32 -31.20
C LEU A 157 7.16 0.08 -30.49
N ASP A 158 7.16 -0.68 -29.39
CA ASP A 158 8.36 -0.94 -28.60
C ASP A 158 9.16 -2.18 -29.04
N ASN A 159 8.61 -3.05 -29.89
CA ASN A 159 9.24 -4.30 -30.41
C ASN A 159 9.93 -5.15 -29.33
N LYS A 160 9.34 -5.24 -28.13
CA LYS A 160 9.99 -5.88 -26.96
C LYS A 160 9.54 -7.32 -26.68
N ASP A 161 9.04 -8.07 -27.65
CA ASP A 161 8.46 -9.39 -27.39
C ASP A 161 9.45 -10.53 -27.15
N VAL A 162 10.69 -10.43 -27.57
CA VAL A 162 11.79 -11.31 -27.13
C VAL A 162 13.09 -10.50 -27.21
N VAL A 163 13.56 -10.03 -26.08
CA VAL A 163 14.89 -9.41 -25.99
C VAL A 163 15.91 -10.52 -25.84
N TYR A 164 16.75 -10.71 -26.86
CA TYR A 164 17.94 -11.53 -26.72
C TYR A 164 19.00 -10.67 -26.02
N GLU A 165 19.30 -10.99 -24.78
CA GLU A 165 20.35 -10.31 -24.02
C GLU A 165 21.60 -11.20 -23.99
N GLU A 166 22.77 -10.58 -24.20
CA GLU A 166 24.04 -11.27 -24.07
C GLU A 166 24.36 -11.55 -22.60
N LEU A 167 24.97 -12.69 -22.30
CA LEU A 167 25.34 -13.07 -20.93
C LEU A 167 26.61 -12.36 -20.42
N TYR A 168 27.21 -11.50 -21.22
CA TYR A 168 28.33 -10.66 -20.85
C TYR A 168 27.96 -9.17 -21.00
N TYR A 169 28.63 -8.33 -20.23
CA TYR A 169 28.43 -6.88 -20.32
C TYR A 169 29.25 -6.29 -21.48
N SER A 170 28.67 -5.39 -22.24
CA SER A 170 29.41 -4.53 -23.15
C SER A 170 30.37 -3.59 -22.39
N ASP A 171 31.38 -3.04 -23.08
CA ASP A 171 32.34 -2.14 -22.43
C ASP A 171 31.66 -0.92 -21.77
N ASN A 172 30.59 -0.39 -22.37
CA ASN A 172 29.82 0.71 -21.79
C ASN A 172 29.08 0.31 -20.53
N GLU A 173 28.45 -0.87 -20.50
CA GLU A 173 27.75 -1.39 -19.34
C GLU A 173 28.71 -1.71 -18.18
N ILE A 174 29.95 -2.16 -18.51
CA ILE A 174 31.00 -2.34 -17.49
C ILE A 174 31.36 -0.99 -16.87
N GLU A 175 31.60 0.05 -17.67
CA GLU A 175 31.91 1.38 -17.17
C GLU A 175 30.78 1.99 -16.32
N GLU A 176 29.53 1.82 -16.74
CA GLU A 176 28.37 2.25 -15.97
C GLU A 176 28.23 1.48 -14.64
N LYS A 177 28.45 0.15 -14.65
CA LYS A 177 28.48 -0.65 -13.43
C LYS A 177 29.61 -0.26 -12.48
N LEU A 178 30.80 0.01 -13.00
CA LEU A 178 31.95 0.44 -12.19
C LEU A 178 31.71 1.82 -11.55
N LYS A 179 30.93 2.68 -12.18
CA LYS A 179 30.50 3.97 -11.61
C LYS A 179 29.36 3.83 -10.59
N GLY A 180 28.74 2.65 -10.49
CA GLY A 180 27.58 2.41 -9.63
C GLY A 180 26.28 3.05 -10.14
N GLU A 181 26.22 3.45 -11.41
CA GLU A 181 25.09 4.16 -12.00
C GLU A 181 23.95 3.21 -12.41
N VAL A 182 24.22 1.91 -12.58
CA VAL A 182 23.23 0.90 -12.98
C VAL A 182 23.15 -0.20 -11.94
N SER A 183 22.13 -0.13 -11.10
CA SER A 183 21.74 -1.20 -10.18
C SER A 183 20.23 -1.35 -10.18
N ASP A 184 19.73 -2.59 -10.29
CA ASP A 184 18.31 -2.92 -10.05
C ASP A 184 18.00 -3.24 -8.60
N THR A 185 19.01 -3.07 -7.73
CA THR A 185 18.87 -3.15 -6.27
C THR A 185 19.11 -1.78 -5.63
N SER A 186 18.31 -1.47 -4.62
CA SER A 186 18.41 -0.23 -3.86
C SER A 186 18.66 -0.51 -2.39
N HIS A 187 19.58 0.23 -1.81
CA HIS A 187 19.95 0.14 -0.41
C HIS A 187 18.99 0.96 0.48
N PHE A 188 18.85 0.54 1.74
CA PHE A 188 17.93 1.16 2.69
C PHE A 188 18.46 1.25 4.12
N ASP A 189 19.77 1.19 4.29
CA ASP A 189 20.44 1.17 5.59
C ASP A 189 20.39 2.51 6.35
N ILE A 190 20.32 3.65 5.63
CA ILE A 190 20.25 4.99 6.21
C ILE A 190 18.82 5.54 6.11
N ILE A 191 18.18 5.82 7.26
CA ILE A 191 16.79 6.29 7.31
C ILE A 191 16.68 7.81 7.36
N LEU A 192 17.61 8.46 8.06
CA LEU A 192 17.67 9.90 8.18
C LEU A 192 19.09 10.36 7.91
N ASP A 193 19.21 11.38 7.08
CA ASP A 193 20.45 12.06 6.78
C ASP A 193 20.21 13.58 6.93
N TYR A 194 21.02 14.25 7.77
CA TYR A 194 20.81 15.67 8.04
C TYR A 194 22.08 16.34 8.60
N VAL A 195 22.12 17.67 8.52
CA VAL A 195 23.14 18.49 9.15
C VAL A 195 22.60 19.01 10.48
N ASP A 196 23.32 18.78 11.59
CA ASP A 196 22.91 19.22 12.91
C ASP A 196 23.17 20.73 13.15
N GLU A 197 22.73 21.25 14.31
CA GLU A 197 22.87 22.66 14.69
C GLU A 197 24.34 23.15 14.75
N LYS A 198 25.29 22.22 14.81
CA LYS A 198 26.74 22.52 14.81
C LYS A 198 27.33 22.48 13.39
N GLY A 199 26.53 22.22 12.37
CA GLY A 199 26.99 22.05 11.00
C GLY A 199 27.63 20.69 10.73
N GLU A 200 27.49 19.72 11.65
CA GLU A 200 28.01 18.37 11.45
C GLU A 200 26.99 17.49 10.74
N HIS A 201 27.47 16.75 9.76
CA HIS A 201 26.67 15.75 9.04
C HIS A 201 26.31 14.58 9.95
N ARG A 202 25.03 14.26 10.03
CA ARG A 202 24.48 13.19 10.88
C ARG A 202 23.55 12.29 10.08
N PHE A 203 23.60 11.02 10.37
CA PHE A 203 22.70 10.04 9.80
C PHE A 203 22.22 9.05 10.86
N LEU A 204 21.00 8.53 10.68
CA LEU A 204 20.45 7.43 11.45
C LEU A 204 20.52 6.17 10.61
N GLN A 205 21.48 5.31 10.87
CA GLN A 205 21.65 4.01 10.24
C GLN A 205 20.86 2.97 11.02
N ASN A 206 19.87 2.34 10.38
CA ASN A 206 18.94 1.44 11.05
C ASN A 206 19.01 0.00 10.58
N PHE A 207 19.35 -0.25 9.32
CA PHE A 207 19.26 -1.56 8.69
C PHE A 207 20.55 -2.02 8.01
N HIS A 208 21.69 -1.70 8.60
CA HIS A 208 22.97 -2.09 8.01
C HIS A 208 23.11 -3.61 7.81
N TYR A 209 22.76 -4.43 8.82
CA TYR A 209 22.88 -5.87 8.71
C TYR A 209 21.81 -6.50 7.81
N LEU A 210 20.60 -5.96 7.86
CA LEU A 210 19.50 -6.45 7.02
C LEU A 210 19.73 -6.09 5.56
N ASP A 211 20.15 -4.87 5.29
CA ASP A 211 20.44 -4.39 3.95
C ASP A 211 21.60 -5.17 3.32
N ASP A 212 22.69 -5.38 4.05
CA ASP A 212 23.86 -6.15 3.63
C ASP A 212 23.48 -7.64 3.38
N ALA A 213 22.74 -8.26 4.30
CA ALA A 213 22.29 -9.65 4.16
C ALA A 213 21.35 -9.85 2.97
N LEU A 214 20.49 -8.86 2.65
CA LEU A 214 19.61 -8.91 1.49
C LEU A 214 20.34 -8.56 0.18
N GLY A 215 21.45 -7.83 0.24
CA GLY A 215 22.11 -7.24 -0.93
C GLY A 215 21.28 -6.10 -1.52
N GLY A 216 20.54 -5.37 -0.67
CA GLY A 216 19.54 -4.38 -1.05
C GLY A 216 18.19 -4.98 -1.40
N ILE A 217 17.24 -4.11 -1.80
CA ILE A 217 15.90 -4.50 -2.29
C ILE A 217 15.86 -4.35 -3.82
N GLN A 218 15.52 -5.44 -4.50
CA GLN A 218 15.49 -5.51 -5.95
C GLN A 218 14.18 -4.91 -6.50
N ARG A 219 14.28 -4.17 -7.61
CA ARG A 219 13.10 -3.61 -8.32
C ARG A 219 12.46 -4.64 -9.25
N ARG A 220 13.21 -5.16 -10.22
CA ARG A 220 12.72 -6.17 -11.17
C ARG A 220 12.62 -7.54 -10.50
N ASN A 221 11.57 -8.30 -10.83
CA ASN A 221 11.27 -9.58 -10.17
C ASN A 221 11.29 -9.45 -8.63
N GLY A 222 10.96 -8.26 -8.14
CA GLY A 222 11.18 -7.83 -6.77
C GLY A 222 9.88 -7.82 -5.96
N VAL A 223 9.30 -9.00 -5.68
CA VAL A 223 8.28 -9.11 -4.62
C VAL A 223 8.97 -9.47 -3.31
N HIS A 224 8.92 -8.56 -2.35
CA HIS A 224 9.53 -8.68 -1.03
C HIS A 224 8.45 -8.79 0.04
N VAL A 225 8.39 -9.93 0.72
CA VAL A 225 7.37 -10.20 1.73
C VAL A 225 7.91 -9.92 3.13
N ILE A 226 7.17 -9.13 3.92
CA ILE A 226 7.46 -8.87 5.34
C ILE A 226 6.33 -9.43 6.18
N GLY A 227 6.49 -10.65 6.69
CA GLY A 227 5.53 -11.33 7.55
C GLY A 227 5.74 -10.97 9.02
N ALA A 228 4.70 -10.53 9.72
CA ALA A 228 4.79 -10.29 11.16
C ALA A 228 3.56 -10.80 11.91
N THR A 229 3.75 -11.24 13.16
CA THR A 229 2.66 -11.51 14.10
C THR A 229 1.90 -10.22 14.43
N SER A 230 0.68 -10.34 14.95
CA SER A 230 -0.10 -9.17 15.40
C SER A 230 0.70 -8.37 16.43
N GLY A 231 0.74 -7.04 16.27
CA GLY A 231 1.57 -6.18 17.11
C GLY A 231 3.09 -6.36 16.95
N GLY A 232 3.56 -7.11 15.94
CA GLY A 232 4.99 -7.34 15.64
C GLY A 232 5.70 -6.16 14.96
N PHE A 233 5.16 -4.94 15.04
CA PHE A 233 5.73 -3.70 14.48
C PHE A 233 5.93 -3.69 12.97
N LYS A 234 5.11 -4.46 12.23
CA LYS A 234 5.16 -4.57 10.77
C LYS A 234 5.17 -3.20 10.08
N THR A 235 4.11 -2.39 10.26
CA THR A 235 3.97 -1.05 9.67
C THR A 235 5.13 -0.13 10.03
N THR A 236 5.59 -0.14 11.30
CA THR A 236 6.73 0.66 11.75
C THR A 236 8.01 0.26 11.02
N THR A 237 8.31 -1.04 10.93
CA THR A 237 9.50 -1.55 10.24
C THR A 237 9.44 -1.25 8.74
N THR A 238 8.27 -1.49 8.12
CA THR A 238 8.08 -1.21 6.70
C THR A 238 8.22 0.26 6.36
N LEU A 239 7.70 1.17 7.20
CA LEU A 239 7.92 2.62 7.03
C LEU A 239 9.41 2.96 7.12
N ASN A 240 10.14 2.40 8.08
CA ASN A 240 11.58 2.65 8.20
C ASN A 240 12.34 2.15 6.95
N ILE A 241 11.98 0.99 6.38
CA ILE A 241 12.54 0.52 5.10
C ILE A 241 12.21 1.49 3.96
N ALA A 242 10.96 1.97 3.87
CA ALA A 242 10.56 2.94 2.86
C ALA A 242 11.35 4.26 2.97
N LEU A 243 11.55 4.76 4.19
CA LEU A 243 12.39 5.94 4.44
C LEU A 243 13.86 5.67 4.06
N GLY A 244 14.37 4.48 4.37
CA GLY A 244 15.71 4.07 3.98
C GLY A 244 15.92 4.07 2.47
N LEU A 245 14.97 3.54 1.69
CA LEU A 245 15.00 3.56 0.23
C LEU A 245 15.04 5.00 -0.33
N VAL A 246 14.28 5.91 0.29
CA VAL A 246 14.31 7.33 -0.09
C VAL A 246 15.66 7.97 0.25
N THR A 247 16.20 7.69 1.44
CA THR A 247 17.41 8.37 1.93
C THR A 247 18.69 7.78 1.35
N SER A 248 18.85 6.44 1.40
CA SER A 248 20.08 5.77 0.96
C SER A 248 20.24 5.73 -0.56
N SER A 249 19.14 5.55 -1.28
CA SER A 249 19.18 5.34 -2.74
C SER A 249 18.40 6.39 -3.54
N ASN A 250 17.90 7.44 -2.89
CA ASN A 250 17.09 8.51 -3.51
C ASN A 250 15.89 7.98 -4.33
N GLU A 251 15.30 6.87 -3.89
CA GLU A 251 14.20 6.23 -4.59
C GLU A 251 12.86 6.93 -4.31
N LYS A 252 11.94 6.84 -5.25
CA LYS A 252 10.56 7.30 -5.07
C LYS A 252 9.68 6.15 -4.63
N VAL A 253 9.14 6.25 -3.43
CA VAL A 253 8.37 5.21 -2.77
C VAL A 253 6.91 5.62 -2.64
N MET A 254 6.00 4.72 -3.02
CA MET A 254 4.56 4.87 -2.80
C MET A 254 4.08 3.89 -1.74
N ILE A 255 3.45 4.39 -0.68
CA ILE A 255 2.80 3.57 0.36
C ILE A 255 1.31 3.56 0.10
N CYS A 256 0.77 2.39 -0.19
CA CYS A 256 -0.66 2.13 -0.31
C CYS A 256 -1.15 1.43 0.95
N SER A 257 -2.14 1.99 1.63
CA SER A 257 -2.66 1.40 2.86
C SER A 257 -4.18 1.24 2.82
N ASN A 258 -4.65 0.07 3.24
CA ASN A 258 -6.05 -0.25 3.49
C ASN A 258 -6.37 -0.40 4.99
N GLU A 259 -5.34 -0.36 5.86
CA GLU A 259 -5.52 -0.56 7.30
C GLU A 259 -5.27 0.74 8.07
N GLN A 260 -4.21 1.47 7.72
CA GLN A 260 -3.77 2.66 8.44
C GLN A 260 -4.08 3.94 7.66
N THR A 261 -4.43 4.99 8.38
CA THR A 261 -4.69 6.31 7.79
C THR A 261 -3.39 7.05 7.49
N VAL A 262 -3.44 8.04 6.59
CA VAL A 262 -2.31 8.95 6.34
C VAL A 262 -1.84 9.64 7.62
N GLU A 263 -2.77 9.96 8.52
CA GLU A 263 -2.45 10.62 9.80
C GLU A 263 -1.60 9.72 10.70
N TYR A 264 -1.85 8.41 10.69
CA TYR A 264 -1.02 7.46 11.43
C TYR A 264 0.46 7.54 10.99
N TYR A 265 0.71 7.53 9.68
CA TYR A 265 2.06 7.64 9.11
C TYR A 265 2.70 9.00 9.38
N ARG A 266 1.93 10.10 9.22
CA ARG A 266 2.39 11.45 9.54
C ARG A 266 2.85 11.57 10.99
N ASN A 267 2.03 11.10 11.92
CA ASN A 267 2.33 11.15 13.36
C ASN A 267 3.54 10.28 13.72
N LEU A 268 3.73 9.16 13.04
CA LEU A 268 4.88 8.29 13.24
C LEU A 268 6.18 8.97 12.76
N MET A 269 6.17 9.54 11.55
CA MET A 269 7.31 10.28 10.99
C MET A 269 7.64 11.54 11.81
N LEU A 270 6.62 12.33 12.17
CA LEU A 270 6.79 13.52 13.01
C LEU A 270 7.42 13.17 14.35
N SER A 271 6.94 12.12 15.02
CA SER A 271 7.52 11.67 16.28
C SER A 271 8.98 11.24 16.11
N MET A 272 9.29 10.51 15.04
CA MET A 272 10.67 10.10 14.72
C MET A 272 11.58 11.32 14.56
N VAL A 273 11.22 12.26 13.70
CA VAL A 273 12.03 13.45 13.41
C VAL A 273 12.15 14.35 14.64
N CYS A 274 11.08 14.60 15.41
CA CYS A 274 11.15 15.35 16.66
C CYS A 274 12.16 14.75 17.64
N ASN A 275 12.22 13.42 17.76
CA ASN A 275 13.09 12.74 18.70
C ASN A 275 14.54 12.64 18.20
N VAL A 276 14.76 12.32 16.92
CA VAL A 276 16.10 12.05 16.37
C VAL A 276 16.80 13.34 16.00
N VAL A 277 16.14 14.19 15.21
CA VAL A 277 16.74 15.43 14.67
C VAL A 277 16.74 16.53 15.71
N PHE A 278 15.57 16.78 16.33
CA PHE A 278 15.39 17.90 17.26
C PHE A 278 15.56 17.53 18.74
N LYS A 279 15.83 16.26 19.07
CA LYS A 279 16.07 15.75 20.45
C LYS A 279 14.94 16.09 21.43
N CYS A 280 13.72 16.30 20.94
CA CYS A 280 12.53 16.57 21.72
C CYS A 280 11.81 15.26 22.09
N TYR A 281 12.30 14.59 23.13
CA TYR A 281 11.85 13.26 23.54
C TYR A 281 10.43 13.22 24.13
N SER A 282 9.88 14.38 24.48
CA SER A 282 8.50 14.50 24.97
C SER A 282 7.46 14.35 23.85
N LEU A 283 7.81 14.66 22.61
CA LEU A 283 6.93 14.57 21.44
C LEU A 283 6.83 13.13 20.94
N THR A 284 6.03 12.33 21.63
CA THR A 284 5.69 10.96 21.21
C THR A 284 4.52 10.97 20.22
N ARG A 285 4.38 9.89 19.44
CA ARG A 285 3.23 9.68 18.52
C ARG A 285 1.88 9.88 19.24
N LYS A 286 1.72 9.34 20.45
CA LYS A 286 0.49 9.47 21.25
C LYS A 286 0.19 10.92 21.61
N LYS A 287 1.21 11.71 21.92
CA LYS A 287 1.06 13.12 22.26
C LYS A 287 0.69 13.96 21.04
N ILE A 288 1.36 13.71 19.91
CA ILE A 288 1.10 14.36 18.62
C ILE A 288 -0.33 14.04 18.16
N SER A 289 -0.74 12.76 18.16
CA SER A 289 -2.09 12.35 17.71
C SER A 289 -3.23 12.94 18.56
N ARG A 290 -2.95 13.37 19.79
CA ARG A 290 -3.91 14.03 20.67
C ARG A 290 -3.85 15.56 20.60
N SER A 291 -2.97 16.12 19.77
CA SER A 291 -2.70 17.55 19.65
C SER A 291 -2.40 18.22 21.01
N LYS A 292 -1.70 17.48 21.91
CA LYS A 292 -1.33 17.96 23.23
C LYS A 292 0.11 18.42 23.24
N PHE A 293 0.31 19.72 23.33
CA PHE A 293 1.60 20.36 23.46
C PHE A 293 1.67 21.09 24.79
N ASP A 294 2.72 20.86 25.58
CA ASP A 294 2.85 21.41 26.93
C ASP A 294 3.61 22.76 26.93
N SER A 295 4.28 23.11 25.85
CA SER A 295 5.05 24.35 25.73
C SER A 295 5.09 24.89 24.30
N GLN A 296 5.43 26.17 24.16
CA GLN A 296 5.67 26.79 22.87
C GLN A 296 6.87 26.14 22.14
N ASP A 297 7.89 25.71 22.87
CA ASP A 297 9.05 25.02 22.29
C ASP A 297 8.67 23.71 21.60
N GLU A 298 7.73 22.94 22.18
CA GLU A 298 7.21 21.73 21.54
C GLU A 298 6.45 22.04 20.26
N ILE A 299 5.69 23.12 20.23
CA ILE A 299 4.96 23.58 19.04
C ILE A 299 5.95 23.98 17.94
N ASP A 300 7.01 24.68 18.30
CA ASP A 300 8.03 25.13 17.36
C ASP A 300 8.86 23.96 16.81
N VAL A 301 9.20 22.98 17.65
CA VAL A 301 9.83 21.72 17.21
C VAL A 301 8.90 20.94 16.28
N PHE A 302 7.62 20.85 16.58
CA PHE A 302 6.64 20.18 15.72
C PHE A 302 6.58 20.82 14.32
N ARG A 303 6.55 22.16 14.25
CA ARG A 303 6.58 22.90 12.97
C ARG A 303 7.87 22.65 12.19
N LYS A 304 9.03 22.70 12.87
CA LYS A 304 10.35 22.42 12.28
C LYS A 304 10.42 20.98 11.76
N ALA A 305 9.91 20.00 12.52
CA ALA A 305 9.86 18.61 12.11
C ALA A 305 8.99 18.40 10.87
N ASN A 306 7.83 19.05 10.80
CA ASN A 306 6.97 18.98 9.61
C ASN A 306 7.63 19.60 8.38
N LYS A 307 8.34 20.73 8.55
CA LYS A 307 9.13 21.34 7.47
C LYS A 307 10.25 20.41 7.00
N PHE A 308 10.97 19.81 7.93
CA PHE A 308 12.04 18.83 7.64
C PHE A 308 11.50 17.65 6.82
N ILE A 309 10.35 17.07 7.22
CA ILE A 309 9.72 15.96 6.50
C ILE A 309 9.36 16.37 5.07
N LYS A 310 8.79 17.56 4.90
CA LYS A 310 8.43 18.07 3.56
C LYS A 310 9.66 18.23 2.67
N GLU A 311 10.75 18.77 3.19
CA GLU A 311 11.97 19.07 2.43
C GLU A 311 12.78 17.80 2.08
N ASN A 312 12.78 16.79 2.96
CA ASN A 312 13.61 15.59 2.76
C ASN A 312 12.85 14.40 2.16
N PHE A 313 11.52 14.31 2.36
CA PHE A 313 10.74 13.17 1.91
C PHE A 313 9.55 13.54 1.00
N GLY A 314 9.15 14.82 0.94
CA GLY A 314 7.89 15.25 0.36
C GLY A 314 7.71 14.87 -1.11
N ASP A 315 8.78 14.91 -1.89
CA ASP A 315 8.76 14.59 -3.32
C ASP A 315 8.96 13.10 -3.61
N ASN A 316 9.61 12.38 -2.70
CA ASN A 316 10.01 10.99 -2.90
C ASN A 316 9.16 9.98 -2.13
N LEU A 317 8.33 10.41 -1.18
CA LEU A 317 7.45 9.53 -0.43
C LEU A 317 5.98 9.93 -0.61
N LYS A 318 5.18 9.05 -1.21
CA LYS A 318 3.75 9.26 -1.45
C LYS A 318 2.91 8.29 -0.65
N PHE A 319 1.73 8.74 -0.23
CA PHE A 319 0.74 7.91 0.44
C PHE A 319 -0.57 7.87 -0.35
N VAL A 320 -1.12 6.66 -0.49
CA VAL A 320 -2.40 6.41 -1.13
C VAL A 320 -3.30 5.61 -0.19
N SER A 321 -4.47 6.14 0.12
CA SER A 321 -5.49 5.40 0.85
C SER A 321 -6.28 4.52 -0.12
N LEU A 322 -6.28 3.20 0.13
CA LEU A 322 -6.99 2.20 -0.65
C LEU A 322 -7.95 1.45 0.28
N PRO A 323 -9.17 1.94 0.51
CA PRO A 323 -10.12 1.30 1.43
C PRO A 323 -10.55 -0.10 0.95
N THR A 324 -10.59 -0.33 -0.35
CA THR A 324 -10.85 -1.62 -0.98
C THR A 324 -9.68 -2.01 -1.88
N PHE A 325 -9.32 -3.29 -1.87
CA PHE A 325 -8.23 -3.81 -2.66
C PHE A 325 -8.74 -4.47 -3.94
N ASN A 326 -8.29 -3.96 -5.09
CA ASN A 326 -8.50 -4.59 -6.38
C ASN A 326 -7.17 -4.68 -7.12
N LYS A 327 -6.75 -5.90 -7.53
CA LYS A 327 -5.45 -6.16 -8.18
C LYS A 327 -5.24 -5.34 -9.45
N ASP A 328 -6.29 -5.19 -10.26
CA ASP A 328 -6.20 -4.47 -11.54
C ASP A 328 -6.11 -2.95 -11.33
N GLN A 329 -6.88 -2.42 -10.36
CA GLN A 329 -6.78 -1.01 -9.96
C GLN A 329 -5.37 -0.68 -9.45
N LEU A 330 -4.79 -1.60 -8.69
CA LEU A 330 -3.46 -1.48 -8.14
C LEU A 330 -2.40 -1.46 -9.24
N GLY A 331 -2.50 -2.36 -10.21
CA GLY A 331 -1.60 -2.41 -11.36
C GLY A 331 -1.64 -1.12 -12.19
N ARG A 332 -2.85 -0.61 -12.47
CA ARG A 332 -3.03 0.67 -13.17
C ARG A 332 -2.43 1.85 -12.38
N MET A 333 -2.55 1.82 -11.06
CA MET A 333 -1.99 2.87 -10.21
C MET A 333 -0.45 2.83 -10.21
N ILE A 334 0.16 1.65 -10.09
CA ILE A 334 1.62 1.48 -10.18
C ILE A 334 2.12 2.00 -11.53
N LYS A 335 1.53 1.56 -12.65
CA LYS A 335 1.85 2.04 -13.99
C LYS A 335 1.79 3.57 -14.07
N LYS A 336 0.67 4.15 -13.65
CA LYS A 336 0.45 5.60 -13.68
C LYS A 336 1.49 6.36 -12.85
N GLU A 337 1.77 5.91 -11.63
CA GLU A 337 2.71 6.58 -10.74
C GLU A 337 4.17 6.39 -11.21
N LYS A 338 4.52 5.25 -11.79
CA LYS A 338 5.82 5.06 -12.44
C LYS A 338 6.01 6.03 -13.59
N LEU A 339 5.07 6.07 -14.54
CA LEU A 339 5.19 6.89 -15.75
C LEU A 339 5.12 8.40 -15.46
N LYS A 340 4.27 8.81 -14.52
CA LYS A 340 4.07 10.23 -14.22
C LYS A 340 5.07 10.79 -13.22
N ASN A 341 5.42 10.01 -12.21
CA ASN A 341 6.15 10.49 -11.03
C ASN A 341 7.47 9.75 -10.81
N GLY A 342 7.77 8.70 -11.60
CA GLY A 342 8.99 7.92 -11.50
C GLY A 342 9.06 7.01 -10.26
N VAL A 343 7.93 6.55 -9.72
CA VAL A 343 7.90 5.66 -8.56
C VAL A 343 8.68 4.38 -8.85
N SER A 344 9.59 4.02 -7.94
CA SER A 344 10.47 2.85 -8.05
C SER A 344 10.08 1.73 -7.10
N TYR A 345 9.39 2.04 -5.99
CA TYR A 345 8.93 1.06 -5.02
C TYR A 345 7.49 1.31 -4.60
N CYS A 346 6.75 0.22 -4.40
CA CYS A 346 5.38 0.27 -3.91
C CYS A 346 5.23 -0.64 -2.68
N VAL A 347 4.76 -0.07 -1.58
CA VAL A 347 4.48 -0.76 -0.32
C VAL A 347 2.98 -0.93 -0.18
N PHE A 348 2.50 -2.14 0.12
CA PHE A 348 1.08 -2.42 0.38
C PHE A 348 0.85 -2.79 1.84
N ASP A 349 0.50 -1.83 2.68
CA ASP A 349 0.23 -2.05 4.12
C ASP A 349 -1.27 -1.99 4.42
N THR A 350 -1.90 -3.08 4.63
CA THR A 350 -1.51 -4.49 4.77
C THR A 350 -2.15 -5.30 3.65
N PHE A 351 -1.41 -6.24 3.12
CA PHE A 351 -1.95 -7.19 2.16
C PHE A 351 -2.91 -8.16 2.88
N LYS A 352 -4.21 -7.80 2.87
CA LYS A 352 -5.32 -8.60 3.42
C LYS A 352 -6.34 -8.84 2.34
N PHE A 353 -6.91 -10.02 2.30
CA PHE A 353 -8.07 -10.33 1.48
C PHE A 353 -9.34 -10.21 2.31
N GLU A 354 -10.33 -9.52 1.78
CA GLU A 354 -11.68 -9.51 2.32
C GLU A 354 -12.37 -10.79 1.88
N GLY A 355 -12.18 -11.87 2.64
CA GLY A 355 -12.91 -13.12 2.46
C GLY A 355 -14.36 -12.95 2.89
N GLY A 356 -15.24 -12.62 1.94
CA GLY A 356 -16.67 -12.67 2.14
C GLY A 356 -17.18 -14.12 2.18
N GLY A 357 -17.51 -14.64 3.36
CA GLY A 357 -18.31 -15.84 3.52
C GLY A 357 -17.56 -17.11 3.96
N ALA A 358 -18.26 -17.93 4.71
CA ALA A 358 -17.78 -19.09 5.48
C ALA A 358 -17.20 -20.29 4.68
N ASN A 359 -17.01 -20.20 3.36
CA ASN A 359 -16.53 -21.31 2.51
C ASN A 359 -15.21 -21.01 1.77
N SER A 360 -14.37 -20.07 2.21
CA SER A 360 -13.40 -19.44 1.33
C SER A 360 -11.92 -19.54 1.70
N SER A 361 -11.47 -20.37 2.63
CA SER A 361 -10.02 -20.47 2.94
C SER A 361 -9.17 -20.94 1.74
N SER A 362 -9.70 -21.77 0.87
CA SER A 362 -9.04 -22.19 -0.37
C SER A 362 -9.05 -21.08 -1.44
N ASN A 363 -10.12 -20.30 -1.53
CA ASN A 363 -10.23 -19.23 -2.52
C ASN A 363 -9.33 -18.03 -2.18
N ILE A 364 -9.24 -17.67 -0.90
CA ILE A 364 -8.31 -16.63 -0.40
C ILE A 364 -6.86 -16.98 -0.75
N ALA A 365 -6.54 -18.25 -0.67
CA ALA A 365 -5.24 -18.77 -1.02
C ALA A 365 -4.86 -18.56 -2.48
N ILE A 366 -5.77 -18.91 -3.37
CA ILE A 366 -5.59 -18.79 -4.81
C ILE A 366 -5.45 -17.32 -5.18
N GLU A 367 -6.34 -16.47 -4.65
CA GLU A 367 -6.32 -15.03 -4.90
C GLU A 367 -5.02 -14.36 -4.44
N LEU A 368 -4.47 -14.77 -3.28
CA LEU A 368 -3.16 -14.29 -2.81
C LEU A 368 -2.05 -14.55 -3.82
N VAL A 369 -2.02 -15.75 -4.36
CA VAL A 369 -1.01 -16.18 -5.32
C VAL A 369 -1.17 -15.47 -6.65
N GLU A 370 -2.39 -15.41 -7.17
CA GLU A 370 -2.68 -14.71 -8.42
C GLU A 370 -2.32 -13.24 -8.31
N THR A 371 -2.67 -12.59 -7.20
CA THR A 371 -2.33 -11.18 -6.99
C THR A 371 -0.83 -10.98 -6.83
N SER A 372 -0.13 -11.84 -6.09
CA SER A 372 1.32 -11.76 -5.98
C SER A 372 2.01 -11.95 -7.34
N ARG A 373 1.55 -12.90 -8.17
CA ARG A 373 2.06 -13.09 -9.53
C ARG A 373 1.74 -11.92 -10.46
N HIS A 374 0.56 -11.33 -10.32
CA HIS A 374 0.17 -10.13 -11.08
C HIS A 374 1.05 -8.94 -10.71
N LEU A 375 1.28 -8.71 -9.42
CA LEU A 375 2.17 -7.66 -8.93
C LEU A 375 3.62 -7.87 -9.36
N ASP A 376 4.11 -9.13 -9.35
CA ASP A 376 5.44 -9.47 -9.84
C ASP A 376 5.61 -9.15 -11.34
N LYS A 377 4.63 -9.52 -12.17
CA LYS A 377 4.62 -9.17 -13.60
C LYS A 377 4.63 -7.66 -13.82
N ILE A 378 3.81 -6.91 -13.08
CA ILE A 378 3.75 -5.45 -13.17
C ILE A 378 5.06 -4.85 -12.68
N GLY A 379 5.58 -5.30 -11.54
CA GLY A 379 6.86 -4.86 -11.00
C GLY A 379 8.00 -5.07 -12.00
N THR A 380 8.05 -6.23 -12.64
CA THR A 380 9.04 -6.55 -13.69
C THR A 380 8.87 -5.67 -14.93
N LYS A 381 7.62 -5.55 -15.44
CA LYS A 381 7.33 -4.75 -16.65
C LYS A 381 7.68 -3.28 -16.49
N TYR A 382 7.41 -2.71 -15.31
CA TYR A 382 7.58 -1.27 -15.05
C TYR A 382 8.80 -0.92 -14.19
N ASP A 383 9.66 -1.88 -13.87
CA ASP A 383 10.82 -1.69 -12.99
C ASP A 383 10.42 -1.04 -11.65
N VAL A 384 9.49 -1.71 -10.93
CA VAL A 384 8.99 -1.28 -9.62
C VAL A 384 9.09 -2.42 -8.62
N GLY A 385 9.85 -2.22 -7.55
CA GLY A 385 9.93 -3.17 -6.43
C GLY A 385 8.64 -3.17 -5.60
N ILE A 386 8.14 -4.35 -5.25
CA ILE A 386 6.89 -4.53 -4.53
C ILE A 386 7.18 -5.05 -3.11
N ILE A 387 6.82 -4.28 -2.10
CA ILE A 387 6.97 -4.66 -0.70
C ILE A 387 5.59 -5.00 -0.13
N LEU A 388 5.41 -6.26 0.31
CA LEU A 388 4.15 -6.81 0.80
C LEU A 388 4.23 -7.12 2.31
N PRO A 389 3.86 -6.18 3.18
CA PRO A 389 3.64 -6.47 4.59
C PRO A 389 2.42 -7.38 4.78
N MET A 390 2.63 -8.55 5.39
CA MET A 390 1.60 -9.56 5.61
C MET A 390 1.47 -9.91 7.09
N GLN A 391 0.24 -10.21 7.53
CA GLN A 391 0.02 -10.71 8.87
C GLN A 391 0.19 -12.24 8.93
N LEU A 392 0.97 -12.73 9.89
CA LEU A 392 1.08 -14.14 10.20
C LEU A 392 -0.18 -14.65 10.92
N LEU A 393 -0.46 -15.94 10.80
CA LEU A 393 -1.59 -16.56 11.48
C LEU A 393 -1.48 -16.42 13.00
N VAL A 394 -2.60 -16.14 13.68
CA VAL A 394 -2.66 -15.94 15.14
C VAL A 394 -2.09 -17.13 15.91
N SER A 395 -2.29 -18.35 15.39
CA SER A 395 -1.74 -19.59 15.97
C SER A 395 -0.21 -19.62 16.07
N GLN A 396 0.47 -18.70 15.37
CA GLN A 396 1.93 -18.61 15.34
C GLN A 396 2.52 -17.65 16.40
N ASP A 397 1.70 -16.97 17.19
CA ASP A 397 2.16 -15.99 18.18
C ASP A 397 3.08 -16.59 19.25
N LYS A 398 2.96 -17.90 19.53
CA LYS A 398 3.81 -18.64 20.48
C LYS A 398 4.99 -19.35 19.83
N VAL A 399 5.08 -19.39 18.51
CA VAL A 399 6.18 -20.05 17.80
C VAL A 399 7.45 -19.22 17.91
N SER A 400 8.52 -19.81 18.44
CA SER A 400 9.80 -19.12 18.60
C SER A 400 10.57 -19.01 17.29
N PHE A 401 10.50 -20.04 16.42
CA PHE A 401 11.16 -20.08 15.13
C PHE A 401 10.13 -19.96 14.00
N LEU A 402 10.05 -18.79 13.39
CA LEU A 402 9.15 -18.53 12.27
C LEU A 402 9.74 -19.05 10.96
N THR A 403 8.90 -19.70 10.16
CA THR A 403 9.21 -20.11 8.79
C THR A 403 8.13 -19.61 7.85
N SER A 404 8.37 -19.64 6.55
CA SER A 404 7.37 -19.28 5.55
C SER A 404 6.08 -20.10 5.67
N SER A 405 6.08 -21.27 6.30
CA SER A 405 4.86 -22.03 6.63
C SER A 405 3.91 -21.28 7.58
N SER A 406 4.40 -20.23 8.27
CA SER A 406 3.61 -19.33 9.09
C SER A 406 2.81 -18.31 8.27
N LEU A 407 3.13 -18.14 6.99
CA LEU A 407 2.33 -17.36 6.05
C LEU A 407 1.17 -18.20 5.55
N ALA A 408 -0.01 -17.63 5.44
CA ALA A 408 -1.13 -18.29 4.77
C ALA A 408 -0.71 -18.68 3.34
N ASN A 409 -0.88 -19.97 2.99
CA ASN A 409 -0.53 -20.52 1.66
C ASN A 409 0.95 -20.38 1.24
N SER A 410 1.81 -20.65 2.15
CA SER A 410 3.24 -20.42 2.15
C SER A 410 4.03 -20.91 0.93
N LYS A 411 3.70 -22.08 0.35
CA LYS A 411 4.46 -22.65 -0.77
C LYS A 411 4.45 -21.72 -1.98
N GLN A 412 3.30 -21.23 -2.34
CA GLN A 412 3.08 -20.45 -3.56
C GLN A 412 3.59 -19.01 -3.43
N VAL A 413 3.44 -18.37 -2.25
CA VAL A 413 4.07 -17.07 -1.96
C VAL A 413 5.60 -17.20 -2.02
N LYS A 414 6.14 -18.32 -1.51
CA LYS A 414 7.57 -18.60 -1.56
C LYS A 414 8.11 -18.74 -2.99
N GLU A 415 7.31 -19.23 -3.93
CA GLU A 415 7.72 -19.33 -5.34
C GLU A 415 7.90 -17.95 -5.98
N VAL A 416 6.97 -17.02 -5.74
CA VAL A 416 6.94 -15.68 -6.34
C VAL A 416 7.91 -14.72 -5.64
N ALA A 417 7.95 -14.73 -4.29
CA ALA A 417 8.75 -13.78 -3.53
C ALA A 417 10.25 -13.88 -3.83
N ASN A 418 10.89 -12.75 -4.00
CA ASN A 418 12.34 -12.63 -4.10
C ASN A 418 13.00 -12.75 -2.71
N SER A 419 12.46 -12.03 -1.73
CA SER A 419 12.83 -12.21 -0.33
C SER A 419 11.62 -12.38 0.58
N ILE A 420 11.80 -13.13 1.66
CA ILE A 420 10.81 -13.32 2.74
C ILE A 420 11.47 -13.02 4.06
N ILE A 421 11.00 -11.99 4.72
CA ILE A 421 11.43 -11.54 6.03
C ILE A 421 10.29 -11.84 7.01
N LEU A 422 10.57 -12.55 8.08
CA LEU A 422 9.61 -12.92 9.10
C LEU A 422 9.97 -12.27 10.43
N MET A 423 8.97 -11.70 11.12
CA MET A 423 9.17 -10.90 12.31
C MET A 423 8.24 -11.32 13.44
N ARG A 424 8.76 -11.41 14.66
CA ARG A 424 7.99 -11.60 15.88
C ARG A 424 8.57 -10.80 17.05
N ARG A 425 7.76 -10.51 18.05
CA ARG A 425 8.27 -9.92 19.29
C ARG A 425 9.16 -10.92 20.03
N ILE A 426 10.23 -10.41 20.63
CA ILE A 426 11.05 -11.15 21.59
C ILE A 426 10.41 -11.00 22.97
N ARG A 427 10.33 -12.10 23.71
CA ARG A 427 9.76 -12.16 25.06
C ARG A 427 10.89 -12.10 26.09
N ASN A 428 10.58 -11.62 27.30
CA ASN A 428 11.57 -11.49 28.38
C ASN A 428 12.26 -12.81 28.74
N ILE A 429 11.55 -13.94 28.64
CA ILE A 429 12.11 -15.29 28.90
C ILE A 429 13.25 -15.65 27.94
N GLU A 430 13.33 -15.00 26.78
CA GLU A 430 14.37 -15.25 25.76
C GLU A 430 15.67 -14.48 26.07
N TRP A 431 15.67 -13.64 27.10
CA TRP A 431 16.84 -12.94 27.62
C TRP A 431 17.47 -13.64 28.83
N ASP A 432 16.84 -14.67 29.37
CA ASP A 432 17.34 -15.47 30.48
C ASP A 432 18.49 -16.38 30.02
N LYS A 433 19.70 -16.11 30.51
CA LYS A 433 20.92 -16.82 30.12
C LYS A 433 20.92 -18.29 30.49
N ASP A 434 20.22 -18.65 31.55
CA ASP A 434 20.09 -20.02 32.05
C ASP A 434 18.83 -20.70 31.51
N GLY A 435 18.01 -19.94 30.79
CA GLY A 435 16.74 -20.38 30.25
C GLY A 435 16.87 -21.17 28.96
N LYS A 436 15.96 -22.14 28.77
CA LYS A 436 15.83 -22.98 27.56
C LYS A 436 15.68 -22.17 26.26
N TYR A 437 15.12 -20.96 26.36
CA TYR A 437 14.75 -20.11 25.23
C TYR A 437 15.78 -19.02 24.93
N PHE A 438 16.92 -19.02 25.58
CA PHE A 438 17.93 -17.98 25.48
C PHE A 438 18.40 -17.75 24.05
N LEU A 439 18.33 -16.49 23.57
CA LEU A 439 18.72 -16.11 22.20
C LEU A 439 20.23 -15.98 22.00
N ASP A 440 21.01 -15.88 23.08
CA ASP A 440 22.47 -15.67 23.06
C ASP A 440 22.90 -14.55 22.10
N PRO A 441 22.51 -13.28 22.35
CA PRO A 441 22.68 -12.19 21.41
C PRO A 441 24.15 -11.77 21.26
N TYR A 442 24.56 -11.46 20.02
CA TYR A 442 25.91 -11.04 19.68
C TYR A 442 25.94 -10.00 18.54
N VAL A 443 27.11 -9.37 18.39
CA VAL A 443 27.47 -8.56 17.21
C VAL A 443 28.77 -9.10 16.62
N TRP A 444 28.96 -8.88 15.32
CA TRP A 444 30.24 -9.12 14.68
C TRP A 444 31.19 -7.96 14.96
N GLN A 445 32.38 -8.24 15.42
CA GLN A 445 33.46 -7.28 15.66
C GLN A 445 34.76 -7.80 15.08
N LYS A 446 35.57 -6.93 14.49
CA LYS A 446 36.95 -7.27 14.11
C LYS A 446 37.83 -7.31 15.36
N ASP A 447 38.61 -8.37 15.51
CA ASP A 447 39.68 -8.46 16.51
C ASP A 447 40.93 -7.65 16.07
N LEU A 448 41.94 -7.66 16.87
CA LEU A 448 43.22 -6.96 16.61
C LEU A 448 43.94 -7.46 15.35
N SER A 449 43.62 -8.65 14.87
CA SER A 449 44.15 -9.26 13.63
C SER A 449 43.33 -8.93 12.41
N GLY A 450 42.18 -8.23 12.56
CA GLY A 450 41.25 -7.92 11.50
C GLY A 450 40.24 -9.02 11.21
N LYS A 451 40.26 -10.13 11.97
CA LYS A 451 39.33 -11.25 11.82
C LYS A 451 38.01 -10.95 12.52
N TYR A 452 36.89 -11.27 11.87
CA TYR A 452 35.57 -11.15 12.49
C TYR A 452 35.35 -12.21 13.58
N ILE A 453 34.98 -11.75 14.77
CA ILE A 453 34.63 -12.55 15.93
C ILE A 453 33.25 -12.16 16.46
N LYS A 454 32.55 -13.12 17.09
CA LYS A 454 31.27 -12.86 17.77
C LYS A 454 31.53 -12.26 19.14
N LYS A 455 31.09 -11.02 19.36
CA LYS A 455 31.08 -10.36 20.68
C LYS A 455 29.69 -10.45 21.26
N LYS A 456 29.53 -11.12 22.41
CA LYS A 456 28.24 -11.23 23.10
C LYS A 456 27.77 -9.88 23.61
N LEU A 457 26.46 -9.61 23.44
CA LEU A 457 25.81 -8.45 24.00
C LEU A 457 25.52 -8.67 25.50
N ARG A 458 25.64 -7.60 26.26
CA ARG A 458 25.33 -7.62 27.68
C ARG A 458 23.84 -7.33 27.89
N ILE A 459 23.16 -8.21 28.64
CA ILE A 459 21.77 -8.06 28.99
C ILE A 459 21.69 -7.37 30.35
N ILE A 460 20.89 -6.31 30.46
CA ILE A 460 20.69 -5.51 31.65
C ILE A 460 19.20 -5.28 31.92
N ASP A 461 18.88 -4.93 33.17
CA ASP A 461 17.58 -4.41 33.58
C ASP A 461 17.77 -3.03 34.20
N SER A 462 17.58 -1.99 33.39
CA SER A 462 17.80 -0.61 33.80
C SER A 462 16.78 -0.08 34.79
N MET A 463 15.62 -0.73 34.95
CA MET A 463 14.59 -0.36 35.91
C MET A 463 14.85 -0.97 37.28
N SER A 464 15.27 -2.25 37.32
CA SER A 464 15.51 -2.96 38.58
C SER A 464 16.92 -2.72 39.15
N ASN A 465 17.89 -2.27 38.33
CA ASN A 465 19.28 -2.07 38.74
C ASN A 465 19.78 -0.66 38.44
N GLU A 466 19.97 0.15 39.50
CA GLU A 466 20.46 1.54 39.36
C GLU A 466 21.81 1.67 38.64
N LYS A 467 22.73 0.71 38.83
CA LYS A 467 24.04 0.72 38.16
C LYS A 467 23.93 0.58 36.64
N ASP A 468 22.81 0.12 36.14
CA ASP A 468 22.57 -0.11 34.70
C ASP A 468 21.80 1.05 34.04
N ARG A 469 21.21 1.99 34.79
CA ARG A 469 20.44 3.12 34.24
C ARG A 469 21.21 3.95 33.21
N GLY A 470 22.50 4.23 33.48
CA GLY A 470 23.37 4.99 32.54
C GLY A 470 23.82 4.20 31.33
N LYS A 471 23.69 2.87 31.35
CA LYS A 471 24.23 1.97 30.33
C LYS A 471 23.20 1.53 29.26
N ARG A 472 21.92 1.88 29.45
CA ARG A 472 20.82 1.50 28.54
C ARG A 472 20.98 2.02 27.10
N TYR A 473 21.81 3.02 26.90
CA TYR A 473 22.09 3.63 25.59
C TYR A 473 23.34 3.06 24.92
N ASP A 474 24.10 2.19 25.60
CA ASP A 474 25.30 1.58 25.03
C ASP A 474 24.92 0.67 23.85
N LYS A 475 25.72 0.74 22.78
CA LYS A 475 25.48 -0.07 21.57
C LYS A 475 25.51 -1.57 21.84
N ASP A 476 26.39 -1.99 22.77
CA ASP A 476 26.62 -3.42 23.11
C ASP A 476 25.71 -3.94 24.23
N VAL A 477 24.56 -3.30 24.44
CA VAL A 477 23.66 -3.61 25.55
C VAL A 477 22.23 -3.87 25.04
N ILE A 478 21.63 -4.92 25.58
CA ILE A 478 20.19 -5.24 25.50
C ILE A 478 19.58 -4.84 26.86
N ASP A 479 18.68 -3.84 26.88
CA ASP A 479 17.90 -3.52 28.06
C ASP A 479 16.53 -4.21 27.98
N VAL A 480 16.26 -5.17 28.86
CA VAL A 480 15.03 -5.97 28.85
C VAL A 480 13.75 -5.14 28.96
N ASN A 481 13.85 -3.87 29.37
CA ASN A 481 12.72 -2.95 29.46
C ASN A 481 12.34 -2.31 28.12
N ASN A 482 13.16 -2.47 27.08
CA ASN A 482 12.84 -2.02 25.73
C ASN A 482 12.11 -3.11 24.95
N GLN A 483 11.51 -2.73 23.83
CA GLN A 483 10.79 -3.65 22.94
C GLN A 483 11.73 -4.15 21.84
N TYR A 484 11.77 -5.46 21.65
CA TYR A 484 12.60 -6.10 20.64
C TYR A 484 11.79 -7.00 19.73
N VAL A 485 12.25 -7.09 18.50
CA VAL A 485 11.73 -7.97 17.45
C VAL A 485 12.85 -8.86 16.97
N LEU A 486 12.58 -10.15 16.87
CA LEU A 486 13.42 -11.08 16.14
C LEU A 486 12.98 -11.09 14.69
N LEU A 487 13.89 -10.75 13.81
CA LEU A 487 13.74 -10.80 12.37
C LEU A 487 14.50 -12.00 11.83
N ARG A 488 13.86 -12.78 10.95
CA ARG A 488 14.49 -13.89 10.23
C ARG A 488 14.34 -13.69 8.73
N ILE A 489 15.42 -13.82 7.99
CA ILE A 489 15.40 -13.92 6.53
C ILE A 489 15.13 -15.40 6.19
N ASP A 490 13.89 -15.73 5.78
CA ASP A 490 13.48 -17.10 5.45
C ASP A 490 13.75 -17.48 3.99
N LYS A 491 13.85 -16.47 3.12
CA LYS A 491 14.23 -16.61 1.72
C LYS A 491 14.94 -15.35 1.25
N ASN A 492 16.00 -15.52 0.51
CA ASN A 492 16.65 -14.46 -0.24
C ASN A 492 17.26 -15.05 -1.52
N ARG A 493 16.91 -14.47 -2.69
CA ARG A 493 17.49 -14.91 -3.97
C ARG A 493 18.85 -14.28 -4.25
N ASN A 494 19.14 -13.14 -3.63
CA ASN A 494 20.31 -12.30 -3.96
C ASN A 494 21.40 -12.29 -2.89
N GLY A 495 21.18 -12.94 -1.75
CA GLY A 495 22.13 -12.89 -0.63
C GLY A 495 21.96 -14.07 0.32
N SER A 496 22.37 -13.88 1.58
CA SER A 496 22.26 -14.92 2.61
C SER A 496 20.80 -15.09 3.06
N ASP A 497 20.45 -16.33 3.43
CA ASP A 497 19.21 -16.66 4.11
C ASP A 497 19.51 -17.18 5.53
N ASN A 498 18.44 -17.36 6.33
CA ASN A 498 18.51 -17.83 7.71
C ASN A 498 19.20 -16.89 8.73
N GLU A 499 19.49 -15.65 8.35
CA GLU A 499 19.98 -14.65 9.30
C GLU A 499 18.90 -14.32 10.34
N LEU A 500 19.34 -14.20 11.60
CA LEU A 500 18.50 -13.90 12.76
C LEU A 500 18.94 -12.57 13.35
N ILE A 501 18.25 -11.50 12.99
CA ILE A 501 18.60 -10.13 13.39
C ILE A 501 17.69 -9.68 14.53
N ILE A 502 18.27 -9.04 15.53
CA ILE A 502 17.56 -8.45 16.67
C ILE A 502 17.36 -6.97 16.40
N LEU A 503 16.11 -6.54 16.33
CA LEU A 503 15.73 -5.13 16.20
C LEU A 503 15.21 -4.60 17.53
N GLU A 504 15.69 -3.44 17.96
CA GLU A 504 15.06 -2.63 18.99
C GLU A 504 14.03 -1.71 18.35
N VAL A 505 12.80 -1.73 18.84
CA VAL A 505 11.69 -0.95 18.27
C VAL A 505 11.08 -0.05 19.34
N ASN A 506 11.03 1.23 19.06
CA ASN A 506 10.31 2.18 19.89
C ASN A 506 8.98 2.57 19.23
N GLY A 507 7.91 1.91 19.65
CA GLY A 507 6.55 2.15 19.11
C GLY A 507 6.01 3.56 19.37
N ASN A 508 6.58 4.30 20.35
CA ASN A 508 6.17 5.68 20.66
C ASN A 508 6.81 6.71 19.72
N THR A 509 7.97 6.40 19.15
CA THR A 509 8.72 7.30 18.27
C THR A 509 8.81 6.80 16.84
N GLY A 510 8.43 5.55 16.58
CA GLY A 510 8.53 4.94 15.26
C GLY A 510 9.95 4.53 14.85
N ILE A 511 10.91 4.58 15.75
CA ILE A 511 12.31 4.28 15.48
C ILE A 511 12.53 2.77 15.60
N VAL A 512 13.19 2.20 14.59
CA VAL A 512 13.69 0.84 14.56
C VAL A 512 15.22 0.90 14.48
N LYS A 513 15.92 0.07 15.24
CA LYS A 513 17.40 -0.02 15.22
C LYS A 513 17.85 -1.47 15.33
N GLU A 514 18.83 -1.83 14.54
CA GLU A 514 19.51 -3.12 14.72
C GLU A 514 20.38 -3.12 15.97
N LYS A 515 20.29 -4.19 16.73
CA LYS A 515 21.11 -4.41 17.93
C LYS A 515 22.18 -5.50 17.73
N GLY A 516 21.95 -6.40 16.81
CA GLY A 516 22.84 -7.51 16.53
C GLY A 516 22.09 -8.74 16.08
N PHE A 517 22.63 -9.90 16.36
CA PHE A 517 22.15 -11.20 15.91
C PHE A 517 21.78 -12.10 17.08
N ALA A 518 20.85 -13.04 16.85
CA ALA A 518 20.62 -14.16 17.73
C ALA A 518 21.49 -15.35 17.29
N ASN A 519 22.25 -15.94 18.23
CA ASN A 519 23.10 -17.09 17.95
C ASN A 519 22.29 -18.40 18.01
N HIS A 520 21.21 -18.40 18.77
CA HIS A 520 20.34 -19.56 18.97
C HIS A 520 18.88 -19.13 19.02
N VAL A 521 17.98 -19.95 18.49
CA VAL A 521 16.54 -19.83 18.63
C VAL A 521 15.94 -21.18 18.92
N TYR A 522 15.13 -21.28 19.95
CA TYR A 522 14.42 -22.51 20.27
C TYR A 522 13.42 -22.87 19.17
N MET A 523 13.46 -24.13 18.71
CA MET A 523 12.68 -24.60 17.55
C MET A 523 11.25 -25.04 17.87
N GLY A 524 10.76 -24.79 19.08
CA GLY A 524 9.44 -25.17 19.54
C GLY A 524 8.54 -24.00 19.89
N LEU A 525 7.49 -24.28 20.65
CA LEU A 525 6.61 -23.24 21.20
C LEU A 525 7.26 -22.61 22.43
N LEU A 526 7.14 -21.30 22.55
CA LEU A 526 7.47 -20.60 23.79
C LEU A 526 6.44 -20.96 24.84
N GLY A 527 6.89 -21.43 26.00
CA GLY A 527 6.06 -21.61 27.17
C GLY A 527 5.47 -20.28 27.67
N ASP A 528 4.41 -20.35 28.46
CA ASP A 528 3.82 -19.18 29.13
C ASP A 528 4.73 -18.66 30.24
#